data_547f04e6e42b98d731be3f2736bbcacb
#
_entry.id   547f04e6e42b98d731be3f2736bbcacb
#
_cell.length_a   1.000
_cell.length_b   1.000
_cell.length_c   1.000
_cell.angle_alpha   90.00
_cell.angle_beta   90.00
_cell.angle_gamma   90.00
#
_symmetry.space_group_name_H-M   'P 1'
#
loop_
_entity.id
_entity.type
_entity.pdbx_description
1 polymer ?
#
loop_
_entity_poly.entity_id
_entity_poly.type
_entity_poly.pdbx_seq_one_letter_code
_entity_poly.pdbx_strand_id
1 'polypeptide(L)'
;MSPPGTGVALANVSLDDKYALDTGRVYLTGTQAIVRLLILQQQRDKLAGLNTGGFVSGYRGSPLGGLDQALWSAKKFLERANVRFQPGLNEDLAATSIWGTQQVNLHPGATVDGVYAMWYGKGPGVDRCGDVFKHANFAGTSKHGGVLVLAGDDHAAKSSTLPHQSDHQFSAAMIPV
;
A
#
# COMPACT_ATOMS: atom_id res chain seq x y z
N MET A 1 53.42 20.69 5.88
CA MET A 1 52.49 20.64 4.72
C MET A 1 51.41 19.64 5.04
N SER A 2 50.22 20.10 5.31
CA SER A 2 49.04 19.24 5.51
C SER A 2 48.56 18.74 4.15
N PRO A 3 48.15 17.48 4.01
CA PRO A 3 47.62 16.99 2.75
C PRO A 3 46.33 17.72 2.39
N PRO A 4 46.07 17.95 1.09
CA PRO A 4 44.82 18.58 0.68
C PRO A 4 43.67 17.67 1.06
N GLY A 5 42.75 18.25 1.86
CA GLY A 5 41.53 17.57 2.23
C GLY A 5 40.72 17.26 0.98
N THR A 6 40.50 15.96 0.72
CA THR A 6 39.50 15.50 -0.25
C THR A 6 38.14 15.93 0.25
N GLY A 7 37.70 17.12 -0.15
CA GLY A 7 36.36 17.58 0.12
C GLY A 7 35.39 16.61 -0.56
N VAL A 8 34.71 15.79 0.25
CA VAL A 8 33.60 14.99 -0.25
C VAL A 8 32.55 15.98 -0.74
N ALA A 9 32.32 16.03 -2.04
CA ALA A 9 31.24 16.85 -2.60
C ALA A 9 29.93 16.41 -1.95
N LEU A 10 29.27 17.35 -1.26
CA LEU A 10 27.96 17.09 -0.66
C LEU A 10 26.99 16.74 -1.80
N ALA A 11 26.38 15.57 -1.71
CA ALA A 11 25.35 15.18 -2.65
C ALA A 11 24.18 16.19 -2.56
N ASN A 12 23.64 16.58 -3.70
CA ASN A 12 22.45 17.42 -3.73
C ASN A 12 21.26 16.55 -3.37
N VAL A 13 20.72 16.70 -2.16
CA VAL A 13 19.68 15.83 -1.58
C VAL A 13 18.38 16.61 -1.46
N SER A 14 17.29 16.01 -1.90
CA SER A 14 15.92 16.53 -1.78
C SER A 14 15.07 15.67 -0.87
N LEU A 15 14.10 16.28 -0.19
CA LEU A 15 13.08 15.54 0.56
C LEU A 15 12.18 14.67 -0.35
N ASP A 16 12.12 14.99 -1.62
CA ASP A 16 11.36 14.24 -2.62
C ASP A 16 12.09 12.96 -3.11
N ASP A 17 13.41 12.86 -2.90
CA ASP A 17 14.25 11.76 -3.38
C ASP A 17 13.70 10.38 -2.99
N LYS A 18 13.11 10.28 -1.80
CA LYS A 18 12.49 9.05 -1.31
C LYS A 18 11.39 8.50 -2.22
N TYR A 19 10.79 9.34 -3.06
CA TYR A 19 9.75 8.94 -4.02
C TYR A 19 10.13 9.21 -5.48
N ALA A 20 11.08 10.12 -5.71
CA ALA A 20 11.44 10.57 -7.04
C ALA A 20 12.61 9.79 -7.66
N LEU A 21 13.54 9.28 -6.83
CA LEU A 21 14.71 8.57 -7.35
C LEU A 21 14.39 7.12 -7.70
N ASP A 22 14.70 6.72 -8.91
CA ASP A 22 14.54 5.35 -9.38
C ASP A 22 15.68 4.44 -8.88
N THR A 23 16.86 5.01 -8.69
CA THR A 23 18.08 4.29 -8.27
C THR A 23 18.82 5.07 -7.20
N GLY A 24 19.73 4.40 -6.52
CA GLY A 24 20.57 5.02 -5.48
C GLY A 24 20.03 4.80 -4.06
N ARG A 25 20.62 5.52 -3.11
CA ARG A 25 20.25 5.44 -1.70
C ARG A 25 19.31 6.55 -1.32
N VAL A 26 18.25 6.20 -0.61
CA VAL A 26 17.28 7.16 -0.07
C VAL A 26 17.12 6.95 1.43
N TYR A 27 16.89 8.03 2.15
CA TYR A 27 16.54 7.97 3.56
C TYR A 27 15.02 8.11 3.71
N LEU A 28 14.39 7.13 4.36
CA LEU A 28 12.93 7.10 4.52
C LEU A 28 12.54 6.32 5.79
N THR A 29 11.36 6.62 6.32
CA THR A 29 10.75 5.86 7.41
C THR A 29 10.09 4.58 6.87
N GLY A 30 9.76 3.62 7.76
CA GLY A 30 9.02 2.42 7.37
C GLY A 30 7.68 2.72 6.65
N THR A 31 6.93 3.69 7.15
CA THR A 31 5.69 4.16 6.51
C THR A 31 5.93 4.71 5.11
N GLN A 32 6.99 5.49 4.92
CA GLN A 32 7.37 6.01 3.61
C GLN A 32 7.86 4.89 2.68
N ALA A 33 8.48 3.84 3.22
CA ALA A 33 8.87 2.66 2.45
C ALA A 33 7.66 1.93 1.88
N ILE A 34 6.60 1.79 2.66
CA ILE A 34 5.33 1.20 2.21
C ILE A 34 4.74 2.01 1.04
N VAL A 35 4.73 3.34 1.15
CA VAL A 35 4.28 4.20 0.04
C VAL A 35 5.16 4.04 -1.20
N ARG A 36 6.49 4.02 -1.02
CA ARG A 36 7.45 3.82 -2.10
C ARG A 36 7.29 2.47 -2.79
N LEU A 37 6.92 1.42 -2.06
CA LEU A 37 6.68 0.08 -2.60
C LEU A 37 5.69 0.10 -3.77
N LEU A 38 4.63 0.90 -3.66
CA LEU A 38 3.63 1.04 -4.73
C LEU A 38 4.24 1.65 -6.00
N ILE A 39 5.09 2.66 -5.84
CA ILE A 39 5.78 3.31 -6.97
C ILE A 39 6.77 2.32 -7.63
N LEU A 40 7.52 1.59 -6.83
CA LEU A 40 8.47 0.60 -7.31
C LEU A 40 7.78 -0.58 -8.02
N GLN A 41 6.60 -0.99 -7.56
CA GLN A 41 5.82 -2.03 -8.24
C GLN A 41 5.47 -1.60 -9.66
N GLN A 42 4.96 -0.38 -9.81
CA GLN A 42 4.63 0.15 -11.12
C GLN A 42 5.85 0.26 -12.05
N GLN A 43 7.01 0.63 -11.52
CA GLN A 43 8.25 0.67 -12.30
C GLN A 43 8.66 -0.74 -12.77
N ARG A 44 8.57 -1.74 -11.88
CA ARG A 44 8.86 -3.15 -12.21
C ARG A 44 7.94 -3.68 -13.29
N ASP A 45 6.66 -3.39 -13.20
CA ASP A 45 5.67 -3.81 -14.17
C ASP A 45 5.94 -3.19 -15.54
N LYS A 46 6.25 -1.90 -15.59
CA LYS A 46 6.67 -1.23 -16.84
C LYS A 46 7.91 -1.87 -17.46
N LEU A 47 8.91 -2.20 -16.66
CA LEU A 47 10.12 -2.88 -17.14
C LEU A 47 9.79 -4.28 -17.67
N ALA A 48 8.77 -4.94 -17.16
CA ALA A 48 8.25 -6.21 -17.66
C ALA A 48 7.29 -6.05 -18.87
N GLY A 49 7.07 -4.84 -19.35
CA GLY A 49 6.19 -4.55 -20.49
C GLY A 49 4.70 -4.55 -20.15
N LEU A 50 4.36 -4.44 -18.87
CA LEU A 50 2.98 -4.43 -18.38
C LEU A 50 2.47 -3.00 -18.15
N ASN A 51 1.20 -2.77 -18.49
CA ASN A 51 0.47 -1.54 -18.17
C ASN A 51 -0.45 -1.76 -16.99
N THR A 52 0.11 -1.91 -15.78
CA THR A 52 -0.69 -2.07 -14.56
C THR A 52 -1.10 -0.74 -13.94
N GLY A 53 -2.15 -0.77 -13.13
CA GLY A 53 -2.55 0.32 -12.26
C GLY A 53 -2.38 -0.06 -10.79
N GLY A 54 -2.20 0.93 -9.93
CA GLY A 54 -2.19 0.74 -8.49
C GLY A 54 -3.45 1.31 -7.84
N PHE A 55 -3.99 0.64 -6.82
CA PHE A 55 -5.12 1.14 -6.05
C PHE A 55 -4.90 0.94 -4.56
N VAL A 56 -5.09 2.01 -3.79
CA VAL A 56 -4.94 1.98 -2.33
C VAL A 56 -6.21 2.46 -1.68
N SER A 57 -6.77 1.65 -0.80
CA SER A 57 -7.92 2.01 0.01
C SER A 57 -7.82 1.37 1.39
N GLY A 58 -8.34 2.06 2.38
CA GLY A 58 -8.36 1.61 3.76
C GLY A 58 -9.04 2.67 4.61
N TYR A 59 -9.14 2.41 5.88
CA TYR A 59 -9.71 3.36 6.83
C TYR A 59 -8.63 3.83 7.79
N ARG A 60 -8.46 5.14 7.86
CA ARG A 60 -7.46 5.73 8.76
C ARG A 60 -7.86 5.47 10.21
N GLY A 61 -6.95 4.88 10.95
CA GLY A 61 -7.12 4.65 12.36
C GLY A 61 -5.75 4.56 12.99
N SER A 62 -5.63 4.89 14.26
CA SER A 62 -4.42 4.57 14.99
C SER A 62 -4.29 3.04 15.10
N PRO A 63 -3.10 2.46 14.89
CA PRO A 63 -1.81 3.11 14.67
C PRO A 63 -1.49 3.47 13.21
N LEU A 64 -2.40 3.25 12.26
CA LEU A 64 -2.16 3.40 10.82
C LEU A 64 -2.39 4.81 10.26
N GLY A 65 -2.75 5.78 11.11
CA GLY A 65 -2.99 7.16 10.68
C GLY A 65 -1.79 7.82 10.00
N GLY A 66 -0.58 7.41 10.35
CA GLY A 66 0.64 7.88 9.71
C GLY A 66 0.77 7.44 8.26
N LEU A 67 0.22 6.27 7.89
CA LEU A 67 0.21 5.78 6.51
C LEU A 67 -0.72 6.62 5.63
N ASP A 68 -1.92 6.92 6.11
CA ASP A 68 -2.88 7.78 5.40
C ASP A 68 -2.27 9.15 5.08
N GLN A 69 -1.64 9.78 6.07
CA GLN A 69 -0.95 11.06 5.88
C GLN A 69 0.22 10.96 4.88
N ALA A 70 0.99 9.87 4.93
CA ALA A 70 2.10 9.65 4.00
C ALA A 70 1.61 9.45 2.55
N LEU A 71 0.49 8.75 2.35
CA LEU A 71 -0.16 8.58 1.05
C LEU A 71 -0.63 9.93 0.49
N TRP A 72 -1.29 10.77 1.31
CA TRP A 72 -1.67 12.12 0.91
C TRP A 72 -0.47 12.98 0.54
N SER A 73 0.58 12.95 1.34
CA SER A 73 1.81 13.71 1.10
C SER A 73 2.53 13.27 -0.17
N ALA A 74 2.41 12.00 -0.54
CA ALA A 74 3.02 11.41 -1.73
C ALA A 74 2.12 11.46 -2.98
N LYS A 75 0.94 12.07 -2.91
CA LYS A 75 -0.09 12.01 -3.96
C LYS A 75 0.47 12.27 -5.37
N LYS A 76 1.26 13.33 -5.55
CA LYS A 76 1.84 13.67 -6.85
C LYS A 76 2.73 12.57 -7.45
N PHE A 77 3.41 11.79 -6.59
CA PHE A 77 4.28 10.68 -7.02
C PHE A 77 3.46 9.42 -7.32
N LEU A 78 2.43 9.18 -6.52
CA LEU A 78 1.49 8.07 -6.74
C LEU A 78 0.75 8.24 -8.06
N GLU A 79 0.23 9.43 -8.34
CA GLU A 79 -0.46 9.73 -9.61
C GLU A 79 0.45 9.54 -10.82
N ARG A 80 1.72 9.99 -10.75
CA ARG A 80 2.72 9.75 -11.81
C ARG A 80 3.02 8.26 -12.03
N ALA A 81 2.91 7.47 -10.96
CA ALA A 81 3.07 6.02 -11.00
C ALA A 81 1.76 5.27 -11.31
N ASN A 82 0.72 5.96 -11.80
CA ASN A 82 -0.60 5.38 -12.05
C ASN A 82 -1.19 4.66 -10.83
N VAL A 83 -0.95 5.20 -9.64
CA VAL A 83 -1.50 4.69 -8.37
C VAL A 83 -2.57 5.65 -7.86
N ARG A 84 -3.78 5.14 -7.71
CA ARG A 84 -4.92 5.88 -7.15
C ARG A 84 -5.04 5.59 -5.66
N PHE A 85 -4.95 6.64 -4.85
CA PHE A 85 -5.27 6.58 -3.43
C PHE A 85 -6.67 7.13 -3.19
N GLN A 86 -7.54 6.30 -2.63
CA GLN A 86 -8.91 6.64 -2.29
C GLN A 86 -9.26 6.07 -0.91
N PRO A 87 -9.24 6.87 0.15
CA PRO A 87 -9.64 6.43 1.47
C PRO A 87 -11.08 5.89 1.47
N GLY A 88 -11.31 4.81 2.19
CA GLY A 88 -12.66 4.26 2.39
C GLY A 88 -13.43 5.06 3.45
N LEU A 89 -14.74 5.03 3.35
CA LEU A 89 -15.62 5.52 4.41
C LEU A 89 -15.56 4.63 5.65
N ASN A 90 -15.32 3.35 5.44
CA ASN A 90 -15.00 2.36 6.47
C ASN A 90 -14.17 1.23 5.85
N GLU A 91 -13.76 0.27 6.68
CA GLU A 91 -12.90 -0.84 6.29
C GLU A 91 -13.55 -1.75 5.25
N ASP A 92 -14.84 -2.06 5.40
CA ASP A 92 -15.59 -2.93 4.50
C ASP A 92 -15.70 -2.33 3.09
N LEU A 93 -16.06 -1.05 3.00
CA LEU A 93 -16.18 -0.36 1.71
C LEU A 93 -14.82 -0.23 1.03
N ALA A 94 -13.75 -0.03 1.82
CA ALA A 94 -12.40 -0.05 1.31
C ALA A 94 -12.04 -1.44 0.75
N ALA A 95 -12.30 -2.51 1.48
CA ALA A 95 -12.03 -3.88 1.06
C ALA A 95 -12.87 -4.26 -0.17
N THR A 96 -14.14 -3.88 -0.21
CA THR A 96 -15.03 -4.14 -1.35
C THR A 96 -14.56 -3.42 -2.60
N SER A 97 -14.12 -2.16 -2.50
CA SER A 97 -13.58 -1.43 -3.64
C SER A 97 -12.28 -2.05 -4.15
N ILE A 98 -11.41 -2.53 -3.27
CA ILE A 98 -10.21 -3.26 -3.65
C ILE A 98 -10.57 -4.58 -4.35
N TRP A 99 -11.49 -5.36 -3.80
CA TRP A 99 -11.96 -6.57 -4.47
C TRP A 99 -12.47 -6.27 -5.88
N GLY A 100 -13.25 -5.20 -6.06
CA GLY A 100 -13.70 -4.75 -7.38
C GLY A 100 -12.54 -4.52 -8.35
N THR A 101 -11.43 -3.95 -7.91
CA THR A 101 -10.25 -3.74 -8.77
C THR A 101 -9.59 -5.05 -9.20
N GLN A 102 -9.74 -6.13 -8.45
CA GLN A 102 -9.18 -7.43 -8.79
C GLN A 102 -9.99 -8.17 -9.87
N GLN A 103 -11.17 -7.68 -10.19
CA GLN A 103 -12.05 -8.22 -11.22
C GLN A 103 -11.84 -7.53 -12.59
N VAL A 104 -10.78 -6.77 -12.76
CA VAL A 104 -10.35 -6.20 -14.04
C VAL A 104 -10.19 -7.34 -15.07
N ASN A 105 -10.66 -7.11 -16.28
CA ASN A 105 -10.66 -8.07 -17.39
C ASN A 105 -11.76 -9.16 -17.34
N LEU A 106 -12.63 -9.20 -16.35
CA LEU A 106 -13.85 -10.03 -16.42
C LEU A 106 -14.87 -9.48 -17.42
N HIS A 107 -14.82 -8.18 -17.66
CA HIS A 107 -15.70 -7.49 -18.61
C HIS A 107 -14.88 -6.68 -19.63
N PRO A 108 -15.43 -6.42 -20.84
CA PRO A 108 -14.77 -5.56 -21.81
C PRO A 108 -14.56 -4.13 -21.28
N GLY A 109 -13.52 -3.47 -21.78
CA GLY A 109 -13.26 -2.04 -21.47
C GLY A 109 -12.17 -1.80 -20.44
N ALA A 110 -11.46 -2.83 -20.01
CA ALA A 110 -10.27 -2.65 -19.17
C ALA A 110 -9.22 -1.82 -19.91
N THR A 111 -8.66 -0.83 -19.22
CA THR A 111 -7.60 0.05 -19.74
C THR A 111 -6.22 -0.28 -19.19
N VAL A 112 -6.15 -1.26 -18.28
CA VAL A 112 -4.92 -1.76 -17.66
C VAL A 112 -4.89 -3.28 -17.69
N ASP A 113 -3.69 -3.86 -17.66
CA ASP A 113 -3.49 -5.31 -17.68
C ASP A 113 -3.87 -5.99 -16.36
N GLY A 114 -3.89 -5.23 -15.29
CA GLY A 114 -4.23 -5.66 -13.94
C GLY A 114 -4.06 -4.53 -12.94
N VAL A 115 -4.52 -4.76 -11.73
CA VAL A 115 -4.40 -3.79 -10.64
C VAL A 115 -3.73 -4.45 -9.44
N TYR A 116 -2.55 -3.93 -9.05
CA TYR A 116 -2.01 -4.23 -7.73
C TYR A 116 -2.63 -3.29 -6.70
N ALA A 117 -3.06 -3.83 -5.59
CA ALA A 117 -3.80 -3.04 -4.62
C ALA A 117 -3.24 -3.18 -3.20
N MET A 118 -3.54 -2.20 -2.36
CA MET A 118 -3.21 -2.23 -0.94
C MET A 118 -4.42 -1.83 -0.12
N TRP A 119 -4.82 -2.73 0.77
CA TRP A 119 -5.76 -2.42 1.84
C TRP A 119 -5.01 -2.16 3.13
N TYR A 120 -5.47 -1.23 3.96
CA TYR A 120 -4.94 -1.03 5.29
C TYR A 120 -6.05 -0.79 6.32
N GLY A 121 -5.89 -1.41 7.47
CA GLY A 121 -6.83 -1.30 8.58
C GLY A 121 -6.25 -1.83 9.89
N LYS A 122 -6.92 -1.53 10.98
CA LYS A 122 -6.59 -2.04 12.30
C LYS A 122 -7.26 -3.39 12.55
N GLY A 123 -6.90 -4.11 13.62
CA GLY A 123 -7.48 -5.40 14.00
C GLY A 123 -9.02 -5.47 13.91
N PRO A 124 -9.78 -4.58 14.57
CA PRO A 124 -11.24 -4.57 14.43
C PRO A 124 -11.74 -4.35 12.99
N GLY A 125 -10.98 -3.63 12.18
CA GLY A 125 -11.26 -3.48 10.75
C GLY A 125 -11.02 -4.75 9.96
N VAL A 126 -9.99 -5.52 10.31
CA VAL A 126 -9.73 -6.85 9.72
C VAL A 126 -10.87 -7.81 10.05
N ASP A 127 -11.26 -7.88 11.31
CA ASP A 127 -12.36 -8.71 11.77
C ASP A 127 -13.67 -8.38 11.03
N ARG A 128 -13.98 -7.11 10.96
CA ARG A 128 -15.14 -6.59 10.25
C ARG A 128 -15.15 -6.95 8.75
N CYS A 129 -13.99 -7.00 8.11
CA CYS A 129 -13.85 -7.33 6.68
C CYS A 129 -13.76 -8.82 6.39
N GLY A 130 -13.92 -9.69 7.40
CA GLY A 130 -13.72 -11.13 7.27
C GLY A 130 -14.53 -11.78 6.14
N ASP A 131 -15.77 -11.35 5.93
CA ASP A 131 -16.62 -11.83 4.85
C ASP A 131 -16.08 -11.39 3.47
N VAL A 132 -15.79 -10.11 3.31
CA VAL A 132 -15.24 -9.57 2.05
C VAL A 132 -13.91 -10.21 1.69
N PHE A 133 -13.02 -10.41 2.66
CA PHE A 133 -11.73 -11.05 2.43
C PHE A 133 -11.87 -12.50 1.98
N LYS A 134 -12.78 -13.26 2.58
CA LYS A 134 -13.07 -14.64 2.15
C LYS A 134 -13.60 -14.68 0.72
N HIS A 135 -14.55 -13.82 0.40
CA HIS A 135 -15.11 -13.75 -0.95
C HIS A 135 -14.06 -13.32 -1.98
N ALA A 136 -13.26 -12.30 -1.66
CA ALA A 136 -12.20 -11.83 -2.54
C ALA A 136 -11.14 -12.90 -2.77
N ASN A 137 -10.74 -13.62 -1.72
CA ASN A 137 -9.78 -14.72 -1.82
C ASN A 137 -10.34 -15.88 -2.66
N PHE A 138 -11.61 -16.23 -2.49
CA PHE A 138 -12.27 -17.26 -3.30
C PHE A 138 -12.40 -16.87 -4.78
N ALA A 139 -12.74 -15.60 -5.06
CA ALA A 139 -12.86 -15.08 -6.42
C ALA A 139 -11.49 -14.94 -7.14
N GLY A 140 -10.43 -14.77 -6.36
CA GLY A 140 -9.09 -14.57 -6.90
C GLY A 140 -8.87 -13.19 -7.52
N THR A 141 -7.79 -13.05 -8.25
CA THR A 141 -7.37 -11.81 -8.91
C THR A 141 -7.26 -12.01 -10.42
N SER A 142 -7.25 -10.91 -11.16
CA SER A 142 -6.83 -10.94 -12.56
C SER A 142 -5.36 -11.37 -12.68
N LYS A 143 -4.94 -11.80 -13.87
CA LYS A 143 -3.59 -12.34 -14.14
C LYS A 143 -2.44 -11.48 -13.61
N HIS A 144 -2.57 -10.17 -13.67
CA HIS A 144 -1.58 -9.19 -13.22
C HIS A 144 -2.12 -8.35 -12.05
N GLY A 145 -3.04 -8.92 -11.28
CA GLY A 145 -3.57 -8.36 -10.04
C GLY A 145 -2.85 -8.89 -8.82
N GLY A 146 -3.25 -8.38 -7.67
CA GLY A 146 -2.77 -8.82 -6.36
C GLY A 146 -3.10 -7.81 -5.28
N VAL A 147 -3.27 -8.26 -4.05
CA VAL A 147 -3.63 -7.39 -2.93
C VAL A 147 -2.66 -7.59 -1.77
N LEU A 148 -2.09 -6.48 -1.31
CA LEU A 148 -1.35 -6.43 -0.04
C LEU A 148 -2.30 -5.95 1.05
N VAL A 149 -2.50 -6.75 2.08
CA VAL A 149 -3.29 -6.40 3.25
C VAL A 149 -2.35 -5.97 4.39
N LEU A 150 -2.44 -4.71 4.80
CA LEU A 150 -1.71 -4.18 5.94
C LEU A 150 -2.62 -4.15 7.16
N ALA A 151 -2.49 -5.16 8.01
CA ALA A 151 -3.20 -5.23 9.27
C ALA A 151 -2.31 -4.66 10.38
N GLY A 152 -2.63 -3.46 10.85
CA GLY A 152 -1.93 -2.83 11.97
C GLY A 152 -2.65 -3.06 13.28
N ASP A 153 -1.88 -3.15 14.37
CA ASP A 153 -2.46 -3.28 15.70
C ASP A 153 -1.83 -2.33 16.70
N ASP A 154 -2.55 -2.02 17.75
CA ASP A 154 -2.09 -1.22 18.87
C ASP A 154 -1.75 -2.13 20.06
N HIS A 155 -0.59 -2.76 19.99
CA HIS A 155 -0.12 -3.69 21.02
C HIS A 155 0.02 -3.06 22.42
N ALA A 156 0.07 -1.74 22.53
CA ALA A 156 0.12 -1.02 23.80
C ALA A 156 -1.26 -0.51 24.25
N ALA A 157 -2.30 -0.78 23.49
CA ALA A 157 -3.68 -0.36 23.70
C ALA A 157 -3.86 1.16 23.94
N LYS A 158 -2.93 1.98 23.46
CA LYS A 158 -2.95 3.44 23.68
C LYS A 158 -4.09 4.14 22.95
N SER A 159 -4.53 3.61 21.85
CA SER A 159 -5.57 4.19 20.99
C SER A 159 -6.76 3.27 20.79
N SER A 160 -6.83 2.17 21.52
CA SER A 160 -7.92 1.22 21.50
C SER A 160 -8.45 0.98 22.89
N THR A 161 -9.76 0.99 23.03
CA THR A 161 -10.44 0.59 24.27
C THR A 161 -10.57 -0.93 24.42
N LEU A 162 -10.34 -1.66 23.33
CA LEU A 162 -10.43 -3.10 23.29
C LEU A 162 -9.09 -3.68 22.80
N PRO A 163 -8.49 -4.62 23.52
CA PRO A 163 -7.25 -5.29 23.09
C PRO A 163 -7.55 -6.35 22.02
N HIS A 164 -7.66 -5.94 20.78
CA HIS A 164 -7.91 -6.83 19.64
C HIS A 164 -6.60 -7.22 18.93
N GLN A 165 -5.63 -7.70 19.69
CA GLN A 165 -4.30 -7.94 19.17
C GLN A 165 -4.17 -9.24 18.35
N SER A 166 -5.20 -10.05 18.31
CA SER A 166 -5.19 -11.35 17.62
C SER A 166 -6.14 -11.43 16.45
N ASP A 167 -6.94 -10.39 16.19
CA ASP A 167 -7.98 -10.42 15.17
C ASP A 167 -7.42 -10.72 13.77
N HIS A 168 -6.30 -10.09 13.42
CA HIS A 168 -5.66 -10.33 12.13
C HIS A 168 -5.06 -11.73 12.01
N GLN A 169 -4.52 -12.31 13.10
CA GLN A 169 -4.02 -13.69 13.11
C GLN A 169 -5.16 -14.68 12.94
N PHE A 170 -6.24 -14.46 13.67
CA PHE A 170 -7.44 -15.29 13.56
C PHE A 170 -8.05 -15.22 12.17
N SER A 171 -8.20 -14.02 11.62
CA SER A 171 -8.73 -13.82 10.26
C SER A 171 -7.82 -14.45 9.20
N ALA A 172 -6.50 -14.30 9.31
CA ALA A 172 -5.55 -14.92 8.39
C ALA A 172 -5.63 -16.45 8.42
N ALA A 173 -5.85 -17.05 9.60
CA ALA A 173 -6.05 -18.51 9.73
C ALA A 173 -7.33 -19.01 9.06
N MET A 174 -8.32 -18.14 8.87
CA MET A 174 -9.60 -18.44 8.24
C MET A 174 -9.64 -18.20 6.73
N ILE A 175 -8.61 -17.57 6.18
CA ILE A 175 -8.50 -17.28 4.76
C ILE A 175 -7.43 -18.22 4.18
N PRO A 176 -7.81 -19.20 3.35
CA PRO A 176 -6.81 -20.04 2.69
C PRO A 176 -5.98 -19.18 1.73
N VAL A 177 -4.66 -19.29 1.84
CA VAL A 177 -3.68 -18.58 1.03
C VAL A 177 -3.03 -19.54 0.05
#